data_49f1839329054f8cff1f5b10c5ed5d35
#
_entry.id   49f1839329054f8cff1f5b10c5ed5d35
#
_cell.length_a   1.000
_cell.length_b   1.000
_cell.length_c   1.000
_cell.angle_alpha   90.00
_cell.angle_beta   90.00
_cell.angle_gamma   90.00
#
_symmetry.space_group_name_H-M   'P 1'
#
loop_
_entity.id
_entity.type
_entity.pdbx_description
1 polymer ?
#
loop_
_entity_poly.entity_id
_entity_poly.type
_entity_poly.pdbx_seq_one_letter_code
_entity_poly.pdbx_strand_id
1 'polypeptide(L)'
;MSTGILKVQGDQVVGNDSKPVVLRGAALGGWMNMENFITGYPAQESQHRASMLKVLGQKKYDFFFDKFLTYFFTESDAKFFSSKGLNCLRLPFNYHHFEDDMNPRVLMESGFKHLDRVVDLCAKHNIYTILDLHALPGGQNPDWHSDNVTNYASFWDHKDFQDRVVWLWCEIAKRYKDNAWVAGYNLINEPCDPKHYRLPQFYDRIEKEVRAIDSDHILWLDGNTFAMEWRDFEHVLPNTVYGLHDYSMMGFPKGNKYEGTSEQKQQLESQFLRKAEFMSHHSTPIWNGEFGPVYANPQLDAGHEEVNAARIDLLDQQLTNYDKYRIHWSIWLYKDVGLQGMIHTDPASKWMKTISPFLVKKRFLQLDAWGRYPSKQVEDVINPLVEFIDKHIPQSKEQYPTPWATERQVIRMINQMWMANCLSDEFAGLFKDMSFDELDECAKSFHFDNCLQRDRLNRVLEAHAAPPDAAEGWQRPKSETNGHTAVRQELP
;
A
#
# COMPACT_ATOMS: atom_id res chain seq x y z
N MET A 1 16.31 -5.96 21.93
CA MET A 1 17.07 -7.01 21.18
C MET A 1 16.04 -7.79 20.40
N SER A 2 16.34 -8.22 19.16
CA SER A 2 15.40 -9.05 18.39
C SER A 2 15.14 -10.36 19.14
N THR A 3 13.95 -10.90 18.99
CA THR A 3 13.58 -12.21 19.53
C THR A 3 14.05 -13.38 18.63
N GLY A 4 14.96 -13.10 17.68
CA GLY A 4 15.38 -14.02 16.61
C GLY A 4 14.45 -13.91 15.39
N ILE A 5 14.59 -14.81 14.43
CA ILE A 5 13.69 -14.89 13.27
C ILE A 5 12.30 -15.29 13.76
N LEU A 6 11.29 -14.51 13.38
CA LEU A 6 9.90 -14.74 13.76
C LEU A 6 9.33 -15.96 13.02
N LYS A 7 8.43 -16.69 13.69
CA LYS A 7 7.77 -17.89 13.14
C LYS A 7 6.28 -17.90 13.44
N VAL A 8 5.52 -18.61 12.63
CA VAL A 8 4.11 -18.88 12.89
C VAL A 8 3.96 -20.14 13.75
N GLN A 9 3.20 -20.02 14.83
CA GLN A 9 2.82 -21.14 15.69
C GLN A 9 1.31 -21.08 15.97
N GLY A 10 0.55 -21.93 15.31
CA GLY A 10 -0.91 -21.86 15.35
C GLY A 10 -1.41 -20.55 14.72
N ASP A 11 -2.20 -19.81 15.47
CA ASP A 11 -2.74 -18.49 15.06
C ASP A 11 -1.91 -17.30 15.54
N GLN A 12 -0.66 -17.52 15.89
CA GLN A 12 0.23 -16.49 16.44
C GLN A 12 1.56 -16.42 15.68
N VAL A 13 2.13 -15.23 15.65
CA VAL A 13 3.55 -15.04 15.34
C VAL A 13 4.30 -15.04 16.66
N VAL A 14 5.40 -15.79 16.72
CA VAL A 14 6.22 -15.94 17.92
C VAL A 14 7.68 -15.67 17.65
N GLY A 15 8.41 -15.23 18.69
CA GLY A 15 9.86 -15.17 18.67
C GLY A 15 10.53 -16.52 19.00
N ASN A 16 11.86 -16.57 19.05
CA ASN A 16 12.63 -17.78 19.40
C ASN A 16 12.38 -18.26 20.83
N ASP A 17 11.90 -17.38 21.71
CA ASP A 17 11.49 -17.72 23.08
C ASP A 17 10.04 -18.24 23.15
N SER A 18 9.40 -18.49 22.02
CA SER A 18 8.02 -18.90 21.84
C SER A 18 6.98 -17.92 22.42
N LYS A 19 7.39 -16.69 22.71
CA LYS A 19 6.43 -15.66 23.14
C LYS A 19 5.76 -15.00 21.94
N PRO A 20 4.46 -14.70 22.03
CA PRO A 20 3.74 -13.98 21.00
C PRO A 20 4.34 -12.60 20.72
N VAL A 21 4.47 -12.29 19.44
CA VAL A 21 4.87 -10.97 18.93
C VAL A 21 3.75 -10.46 18.04
N VAL A 22 3.14 -9.33 18.39
CA VAL A 22 2.15 -8.66 17.55
C VAL A 22 2.83 -7.50 16.84
N LEU A 23 2.81 -7.52 15.51
CA LEU A 23 3.44 -6.50 14.69
C LEU A 23 2.43 -5.40 14.36
N ARG A 24 2.77 -4.16 14.71
CA ARG A 24 1.91 -2.99 14.52
C ARG A 24 2.73 -1.81 14.05
N GLY A 25 2.26 -1.17 12.98
CA GLY A 25 3.02 -0.07 12.42
C GLY A 25 2.44 0.57 11.19
N ALA A 26 3.28 0.91 10.24
CA ALA A 26 2.88 1.60 9.00
C ALA A 26 3.62 1.04 7.78
N ALA A 27 3.13 1.38 6.59
CA ALA A 27 3.83 1.14 5.34
C ALA A 27 4.60 2.39 4.89
N LEU A 28 5.82 2.21 4.39
CA LEU A 28 6.66 3.25 3.80
C LEU A 28 6.34 3.43 2.31
N GLY A 29 5.04 3.62 1.99
CA GLY A 29 4.61 3.89 0.62
C GLY A 29 5.17 5.19 0.05
N GLY A 30 5.30 5.27 -1.28
CA GLY A 30 5.83 6.44 -1.96
C GLY A 30 7.36 6.53 -1.99
N TRP A 31 8.06 5.56 -1.43
CA TRP A 31 9.52 5.51 -1.34
C TRP A 31 10.14 4.68 -2.49
N MET A 32 10.36 3.39 -2.32
CA MET A 32 10.86 2.51 -3.40
C MET A 32 9.74 1.94 -4.28
N ASN A 33 8.50 2.20 -3.97
CA ASN A 33 7.35 2.11 -4.85
C ASN A 33 6.61 3.45 -4.77
N MET A 34 6.64 4.22 -5.84
CA MET A 34 6.05 5.55 -5.85
C MET A 34 4.58 5.49 -6.28
N GLU A 35 3.76 6.28 -5.59
CA GLU A 35 2.37 6.45 -5.96
C GLU A 35 2.02 7.92 -6.16
N ASN A 36 1.16 8.18 -7.11
CA ASN A 36 0.88 9.52 -7.60
C ASN A 36 0.26 10.45 -6.55
N PHE A 37 -0.50 9.92 -5.58
CA PHE A 37 -1.09 10.73 -4.51
C PHE A 37 -0.12 10.98 -3.35
N ILE A 38 0.90 10.13 -3.17
CA ILE A 38 1.86 10.23 -2.07
C ILE A 38 2.85 11.38 -2.30
N THR A 39 3.30 11.56 -3.54
CA THR A 39 4.29 12.60 -3.88
C THR A 39 3.77 13.67 -4.84
N GLY A 40 2.58 13.47 -5.42
CA GLY A 40 1.83 14.50 -6.16
C GLY A 40 1.95 14.47 -7.67
N TYR A 41 2.79 13.61 -8.27
CA TYR A 41 2.87 13.48 -9.72
C TYR A 41 1.57 12.86 -10.31
N PRO A 42 1.32 12.98 -11.63
CA PRO A 42 0.26 12.22 -12.31
C PRO A 42 0.77 10.84 -12.74
N ALA A 43 -0.10 9.97 -13.21
CA ALA A 43 0.23 8.69 -13.84
C ALA A 43 0.92 7.64 -12.92
N GLN A 44 1.62 6.69 -13.53
CA GLN A 44 2.35 5.60 -12.90
C GLN A 44 3.83 5.97 -12.67
N GLU A 45 4.52 5.24 -11.81
CA GLU A 45 5.91 5.51 -11.44
C GLU A 45 6.85 5.52 -12.65
N SER A 46 6.78 4.50 -13.51
CA SER A 46 7.63 4.38 -14.71
C SER A 46 7.46 5.57 -15.65
N GLN A 47 6.24 6.06 -15.86
CA GLN A 47 5.96 7.23 -16.69
C GLN A 47 6.49 8.52 -16.05
N HIS A 48 6.30 8.68 -14.74
CA HIS A 48 6.86 9.79 -13.98
C HIS A 48 8.39 9.82 -14.09
N ARG A 49 9.04 8.67 -13.83
CA ARG A 49 10.51 8.56 -13.93
C ARG A 49 11.04 8.85 -15.33
N ALA A 50 10.37 8.34 -16.36
CA ALA A 50 10.74 8.61 -17.75
C ALA A 50 10.65 10.12 -18.09
N SER A 51 9.58 10.81 -17.68
CA SER A 51 9.41 12.24 -17.88
C SER A 51 10.44 13.05 -17.08
N MET A 52 10.74 12.68 -15.84
CA MET A 52 11.78 13.34 -15.04
C MET A 52 13.18 13.14 -15.66
N LEU A 53 13.51 11.93 -16.15
CA LEU A 53 14.76 11.66 -16.84
C LEU A 53 14.90 12.52 -18.12
N LYS A 54 13.83 12.61 -18.90
CA LYS A 54 13.77 13.42 -20.13
C LYS A 54 14.05 14.91 -19.84
N VAL A 55 13.50 15.44 -18.77
CA VAL A 55 13.58 16.87 -18.41
C VAL A 55 14.89 17.21 -17.70
N LEU A 56 15.34 16.39 -16.76
CA LEU A 56 16.52 16.65 -15.93
C LEU A 56 17.82 16.17 -16.58
N GLY A 57 17.76 15.19 -17.49
CA GLY A 57 18.92 14.43 -17.95
C GLY A 57 19.51 13.54 -16.85
N GLN A 58 20.31 12.53 -17.26
CA GLN A 58 20.75 11.45 -16.39
C GLN A 58 21.36 11.90 -15.05
N LYS A 59 22.30 12.86 -15.10
CA LYS A 59 23.04 13.25 -13.89
C LYS A 59 22.15 13.88 -12.80
N LYS A 60 21.23 14.78 -13.17
CA LYS A 60 20.32 15.42 -12.23
C LYS A 60 19.23 14.46 -11.78
N TYR A 61 18.77 13.56 -12.68
CA TYR A 61 17.82 12.51 -12.36
C TYR A 61 18.37 11.57 -11.29
N ASP A 62 19.56 11.00 -11.50
CA ASP A 62 20.19 10.09 -10.54
C ASP A 62 20.43 10.78 -9.19
N PHE A 63 20.93 12.02 -9.22
CA PHE A 63 21.13 12.81 -8.01
C PHE A 63 19.83 13.04 -7.23
N PHE A 64 18.77 13.50 -7.92
CA PHE A 64 17.50 13.81 -7.26
C PHE A 64 16.89 12.56 -6.61
N PHE A 65 16.77 11.46 -7.35
CA PHE A 65 16.15 10.24 -6.82
C PHE A 65 16.98 9.55 -5.73
N ASP A 66 18.30 9.60 -5.80
CA ASP A 66 19.16 9.13 -4.70
C ASP A 66 18.96 9.97 -3.42
N LYS A 67 18.89 11.30 -3.56
CA LYS A 67 18.59 12.21 -2.44
C LYS A 67 17.18 12.01 -1.89
N PHE A 68 16.19 11.89 -2.76
CA PHE A 68 14.80 11.63 -2.38
C PHE A 68 14.71 10.34 -1.55
N LEU A 69 15.24 9.22 -2.05
CA LEU A 69 15.23 7.94 -1.33
C LEU A 69 15.99 8.02 0.00
N THR A 70 17.06 8.81 0.07
CA THR A 70 17.83 9.00 1.31
C THR A 70 17.05 9.81 2.35
N TYR A 71 16.42 10.91 1.97
CA TYR A 71 15.74 11.82 2.89
C TYR A 71 14.34 11.33 3.29
N PHE A 72 13.70 10.49 2.46
CA PHE A 72 12.35 10.03 2.72
C PHE A 72 12.24 9.21 4.01
N PHE A 73 13.28 8.45 4.36
CA PHE A 73 13.36 7.75 5.64
C PHE A 73 14.77 7.82 6.21
N THR A 74 14.91 8.46 7.37
CA THR A 74 16.17 8.74 8.07
C THR A 74 16.14 8.14 9.47
N GLU A 75 17.23 8.30 10.23
CA GLU A 75 17.27 7.88 11.64
C GLU A 75 16.26 8.66 12.51
N SER A 76 15.97 9.93 12.19
CA SER A 76 14.93 10.72 12.87
C SER A 76 13.54 10.11 12.67
N ASP A 77 13.25 9.58 11.47
CA ASP A 77 12.01 8.85 11.18
C ASP A 77 11.91 7.58 12.03
N ALA A 78 12.97 6.78 12.09
CA ALA A 78 12.99 5.53 12.87
C ALA A 78 12.83 5.80 14.38
N LYS A 79 13.48 6.84 14.91
CA LYS A 79 13.32 7.28 16.32
C LYS A 79 11.89 7.71 16.60
N PHE A 80 11.30 8.53 15.74
CA PHE A 80 9.90 8.97 15.87
C PHE A 80 8.96 7.77 15.86
N PHE A 81 9.10 6.87 14.89
CA PHE A 81 8.26 5.69 14.75
C PHE A 81 8.31 4.79 16.00
N SER A 82 9.52 4.48 16.46
CA SER A 82 9.74 3.69 17.69
C SER A 82 9.19 4.41 18.92
N SER A 83 9.27 5.75 19.02
CA SER A 83 8.73 6.53 20.13
C SER A 83 7.20 6.43 20.27
N LYS A 84 6.52 6.02 19.19
CA LYS A 84 5.07 5.77 19.17
C LYS A 84 4.71 4.34 19.60
N GLY A 85 5.70 3.54 20.03
CA GLY A 85 5.49 2.14 20.39
C GLY A 85 5.27 1.22 19.18
N LEU A 86 5.36 1.74 17.96
CA LEU A 86 5.21 0.97 16.74
C LEU A 86 6.46 0.12 16.49
N ASN A 87 6.28 -1.13 16.11
CA ASN A 87 7.35 -2.12 16.05
C ASN A 87 7.53 -2.80 14.68
N CYS A 88 6.76 -2.39 13.65
CA CYS A 88 6.83 -2.98 12.32
C CYS A 88 6.69 -1.93 11.22
N LEU A 89 7.62 -1.92 10.26
CA LEU A 89 7.54 -1.09 9.06
C LEU A 89 7.44 -1.98 7.82
N ARG A 90 6.34 -1.88 7.07
CA ARG A 90 6.21 -2.52 5.75
C ARG A 90 6.95 -1.68 4.73
N LEU A 91 7.76 -2.31 3.89
CA LEU A 91 8.63 -1.66 2.91
C LEU A 91 8.20 -2.00 1.48
N PRO A 92 7.26 -1.24 0.89
CA PRO A 92 6.89 -1.39 -0.50
C PRO A 92 8.05 -1.05 -1.44
N PHE A 93 8.31 -1.92 -2.43
CA PHE A 93 9.28 -1.66 -3.48
C PHE A 93 8.79 -2.14 -4.85
N ASN A 94 9.24 -1.43 -5.88
CA ASN A 94 9.01 -1.75 -7.28
C ASN A 94 10.14 -2.65 -7.80
N TYR A 95 9.82 -3.70 -8.57
CA TYR A 95 10.81 -4.61 -9.14
C TYR A 95 11.87 -3.89 -10.00
N HIS A 96 11.53 -2.75 -10.60
CA HIS A 96 12.45 -1.93 -11.41
C HIS A 96 13.69 -1.43 -10.65
N HIS A 97 13.70 -1.48 -9.33
CA HIS A 97 14.92 -1.23 -8.56
C HIS A 97 15.95 -2.37 -8.65
N PHE A 98 15.52 -3.57 -9.02
CA PHE A 98 16.33 -4.79 -8.96
C PHE A 98 16.56 -5.45 -10.32
N GLU A 99 15.76 -5.17 -11.32
CA GLU A 99 15.97 -5.64 -12.71
C GLU A 99 15.40 -4.66 -13.73
N ASP A 100 15.91 -4.75 -14.97
CA ASP A 100 15.45 -3.99 -16.12
C ASP A 100 14.63 -4.91 -17.05
N ASP A 101 13.50 -4.43 -17.57
CA ASP A 101 12.65 -5.17 -18.51
C ASP A 101 13.36 -5.60 -19.80
N MET A 102 14.38 -4.83 -20.23
CA MET A 102 15.19 -5.19 -21.40
C MET A 102 16.32 -6.18 -21.07
N ASN A 103 16.60 -6.41 -19.77
CA ASN A 103 17.59 -7.35 -19.27
C ASN A 103 17.01 -8.15 -18.09
N PRO A 104 15.95 -8.96 -18.32
CA PRO A 104 15.29 -9.68 -17.25
C PRO A 104 16.21 -10.69 -16.57
N ARG A 105 16.05 -10.85 -15.25
CA ARG A 105 16.85 -11.74 -14.39
C ARG A 105 18.35 -11.39 -14.35
N VAL A 106 18.68 -10.13 -14.59
CA VAL A 106 20.01 -9.57 -14.32
C VAL A 106 19.89 -8.64 -13.11
N LEU A 107 20.43 -9.06 -11.97
CA LEU A 107 20.28 -8.35 -10.70
C LEU A 107 21.02 -7.01 -10.73
N MET A 108 20.28 -5.94 -10.41
CA MET A 108 20.84 -4.62 -10.15
C MET A 108 21.11 -4.47 -8.64
N GLU A 109 22.34 -4.70 -8.20
CA GLU A 109 22.77 -4.60 -6.80
C GLU A 109 22.47 -3.22 -6.17
N SER A 110 22.41 -2.17 -6.99
CA SER A 110 22.08 -0.80 -6.54
C SER A 110 20.70 -0.70 -5.89
N GLY A 111 19.77 -1.59 -6.21
CA GLY A 111 18.45 -1.65 -5.59
C GLY A 111 18.50 -1.91 -4.09
N PHE A 112 19.48 -2.68 -3.63
CA PHE A 112 19.65 -2.98 -2.22
C PHE A 112 20.20 -1.81 -1.39
N LYS A 113 20.86 -0.83 -1.99
CA LYS A 113 21.48 0.31 -1.29
C LYS A 113 20.53 0.95 -0.27
N HIS A 114 19.35 1.30 -0.71
CA HIS A 114 18.36 1.98 0.13
C HIS A 114 17.55 1.00 0.98
N LEU A 115 17.25 -0.18 0.45
CA LEU A 115 16.51 -1.20 1.19
C LEU A 115 17.30 -1.67 2.42
N ASP A 116 18.59 -2.05 2.26
CA ASP A 116 19.49 -2.41 3.37
C ASP A 116 19.57 -1.30 4.40
N ARG A 117 19.77 -0.04 3.94
CA ARG A 117 19.89 1.11 4.81
C ARG A 117 18.66 1.28 5.71
N VAL A 118 17.45 1.11 5.18
CA VAL A 118 16.23 1.25 5.98
C VAL A 118 16.00 0.04 6.90
N VAL A 119 16.28 -1.18 6.42
CA VAL A 119 16.27 -2.37 7.28
C VAL A 119 17.23 -2.20 8.47
N ASP A 120 18.44 -1.72 8.24
CA ASP A 120 19.44 -1.49 9.29
C ASP A 120 19.02 -0.38 10.26
N LEU A 121 18.43 0.72 9.76
CA LEU A 121 17.89 1.77 10.61
C LEU A 121 16.75 1.25 11.50
N CYS A 122 15.84 0.49 10.93
CA CYS A 122 14.76 -0.14 11.68
C CYS A 122 15.30 -1.07 12.77
N ALA A 123 16.27 -1.92 12.43
CA ALA A 123 16.90 -2.84 13.37
C ALA A 123 17.53 -2.11 14.58
N LYS A 124 18.22 -0.99 14.36
CA LYS A 124 18.81 -0.15 15.44
C LYS A 124 17.77 0.39 16.41
N HIS A 125 16.53 0.57 15.95
CA HIS A 125 15.42 1.12 16.75
C HIS A 125 14.38 0.07 17.18
N ASN A 126 14.72 -1.22 17.09
CA ASN A 126 13.86 -2.36 17.45
C ASN A 126 12.55 -2.41 16.62
N ILE A 127 12.62 -2.06 15.35
CA ILE A 127 11.52 -2.11 14.40
C ILE A 127 11.77 -3.28 13.45
N TYR A 128 10.85 -4.22 13.38
CA TYR A 128 10.84 -5.26 12.35
C TYR A 128 10.45 -4.69 10.99
N THR A 129 10.91 -5.32 9.92
CA THR A 129 10.54 -4.93 8.55
C THR A 129 9.84 -6.07 7.82
N ILE A 130 8.78 -5.78 7.07
CA ILE A 130 8.16 -6.69 6.12
C ILE A 130 8.52 -6.17 4.72
N LEU A 131 9.27 -6.97 3.95
CA LEU A 131 9.64 -6.62 2.58
C LEU A 131 8.47 -6.91 1.65
N ASP A 132 8.01 -5.92 0.89
CA ASP A 132 6.79 -6.00 0.11
C ASP A 132 7.04 -5.69 -1.38
N LEU A 133 6.89 -6.70 -2.24
CA LEU A 133 6.93 -6.50 -3.68
C LEU A 133 5.61 -5.92 -4.15
N HIS A 134 5.59 -4.60 -4.27
CA HIS A 134 4.38 -3.81 -4.49
C HIS A 134 4.02 -3.64 -5.97
N ALA A 135 5.01 -3.66 -6.84
CA ALA A 135 4.83 -3.64 -8.29
C ALA A 135 5.65 -4.76 -8.93
N LEU A 136 5.01 -5.55 -9.78
CA LEU A 136 5.54 -6.76 -10.40
C LEU A 136 5.66 -6.62 -11.93
N PRO A 137 6.59 -7.36 -12.58
CA PRO A 137 6.60 -7.47 -14.04
C PRO A 137 5.23 -7.82 -14.60
N GLY A 138 4.73 -7.02 -15.55
CA GLY A 138 3.42 -7.21 -16.18
C GLY A 138 2.21 -6.74 -15.36
N GLY A 139 2.42 -6.25 -14.13
CA GLY A 139 1.36 -5.76 -13.23
C GLY A 139 0.45 -6.88 -12.70
N GLN A 140 0.37 -7.03 -11.38
CA GLN A 140 -0.49 -8.00 -10.69
C GLN A 140 -1.94 -7.56 -10.57
N ASN A 141 -2.19 -6.27 -10.72
CA ASN A 141 -3.51 -5.63 -10.76
C ASN A 141 -3.51 -4.49 -11.79
N PRO A 142 -4.67 -3.91 -12.16
CA PRO A 142 -4.74 -2.90 -13.23
C PRO A 142 -4.47 -1.46 -12.74
N ASP A 143 -4.13 -1.25 -11.48
CA ASP A 143 -4.05 0.08 -10.89
C ASP A 143 -2.62 0.67 -10.92
N TRP A 144 -2.52 1.96 -10.60
CA TRP A 144 -1.29 2.77 -10.67
C TRP A 144 -0.19 2.30 -9.71
N HIS A 145 -0.57 1.78 -8.53
CA HIS A 145 0.39 1.35 -7.50
C HIS A 145 1.17 0.09 -7.90
N SER A 146 0.64 -0.71 -8.82
CA SER A 146 1.37 -1.82 -9.43
C SER A 146 2.26 -1.39 -10.62
N ASP A 147 2.45 -0.08 -10.81
CA ASP A 147 3.15 0.52 -11.94
C ASP A 147 2.62 0.05 -13.31
N ASN A 148 1.32 -0.24 -13.38
CA ASN A 148 0.68 -0.82 -14.54
C ASN A 148 0.23 0.24 -15.53
N VAL A 149 0.96 0.38 -16.63
CA VAL A 149 0.68 1.34 -17.70
C VAL A 149 -0.33 0.83 -18.74
N THR A 150 -0.83 -0.40 -18.61
CA THR A 150 -1.70 -1.04 -19.60
C THR A 150 -3.14 -1.21 -19.14
N ASN A 151 -3.44 -0.96 -17.86
CA ASN A 151 -4.73 -1.26 -17.23
C ASN A 151 -5.16 -2.74 -17.35
N TYR A 152 -4.20 -3.63 -17.56
CA TYR A 152 -4.42 -5.06 -17.67
C TYR A 152 -3.38 -5.82 -16.84
N ALA A 153 -3.84 -6.71 -15.96
CA ALA A 153 -2.96 -7.50 -15.08
C ALA A 153 -2.30 -8.65 -15.88
N SER A 154 -1.33 -8.32 -16.72
CA SER A 154 -0.66 -9.24 -17.64
C SER A 154 0.18 -10.30 -16.91
N PHE A 155 0.56 -10.05 -15.65
CA PHE A 155 1.26 -11.01 -14.82
C PHE A 155 0.60 -12.39 -14.79
N TRP A 156 -0.72 -12.42 -14.77
CA TRP A 156 -1.48 -13.67 -14.67
C TRP A 156 -1.50 -14.50 -15.96
N ASP A 157 -1.29 -13.87 -17.11
CA ASP A 157 -1.36 -14.53 -18.41
C ASP A 157 0.02 -14.88 -19.02
N HIS A 158 1.11 -14.42 -18.39
CA HIS A 158 2.47 -14.58 -18.90
C HIS A 158 3.40 -15.28 -17.91
N LYS A 159 3.77 -16.52 -18.23
CA LYS A 159 4.67 -17.31 -17.38
C LYS A 159 6.01 -16.64 -17.11
N ASP A 160 6.57 -15.91 -18.09
CA ASP A 160 7.86 -15.24 -17.91
C ASP A 160 7.82 -14.16 -16.81
N PHE A 161 6.74 -13.40 -16.71
CA PHE A 161 6.57 -12.44 -15.62
C PHE A 161 6.55 -13.13 -14.25
N GLN A 162 5.85 -14.26 -14.16
CA GLN A 162 5.84 -15.07 -12.95
C GLN A 162 7.23 -15.64 -12.61
N ASP A 163 7.97 -16.12 -13.62
CA ASP A 163 9.34 -16.64 -13.44
C ASP A 163 10.31 -15.55 -12.98
N ARG A 164 10.13 -14.30 -13.42
CA ARG A 164 10.90 -13.13 -12.95
C ARG A 164 10.62 -12.83 -11.48
N VAL A 165 9.38 -12.88 -11.05
CA VAL A 165 9.01 -12.65 -9.63
C VAL A 165 9.59 -13.75 -8.75
N VAL A 166 9.51 -15.01 -9.14
CA VAL A 166 10.14 -16.13 -8.40
C VAL A 166 11.65 -15.92 -8.30
N TRP A 167 12.30 -15.60 -9.42
CA TRP A 167 13.74 -15.30 -9.43
C TRP A 167 14.09 -14.15 -8.50
N LEU A 168 13.38 -13.02 -8.55
CA LEU A 168 13.66 -11.86 -7.71
C LEU A 168 13.51 -12.19 -6.21
N TRP A 169 12.46 -12.92 -5.84
CA TRP A 169 12.31 -13.34 -4.45
C TRP A 169 13.40 -14.31 -3.99
N CYS A 170 13.90 -15.16 -4.89
CA CYS A 170 15.07 -16.00 -4.58
C CYS A 170 16.32 -15.16 -4.31
N GLU A 171 16.57 -14.07 -5.05
CA GLU A 171 17.70 -13.17 -4.80
C GLU A 171 17.52 -12.38 -3.48
N ILE A 172 16.31 -11.89 -3.19
CA ILE A 172 15.98 -11.22 -1.94
C ILE A 172 16.14 -12.19 -0.74
N ALA A 173 15.62 -13.40 -0.84
CA ALA A 173 15.76 -14.42 0.19
C ALA A 173 17.22 -14.77 0.49
N LYS A 174 18.06 -14.93 -0.54
CA LYS A 174 19.52 -15.15 -0.36
C LYS A 174 20.17 -14.05 0.48
N ARG A 175 19.73 -12.80 0.30
CA ARG A 175 20.30 -11.65 1.00
C ARG A 175 19.86 -11.55 2.45
N TYR A 176 18.58 -11.82 2.73
CA TYR A 176 17.99 -11.52 4.04
C TYR A 176 17.70 -12.72 4.94
N LYS A 177 17.92 -13.97 4.48
CA LYS A 177 17.60 -15.21 5.21
C LYS A 177 18.15 -15.30 6.63
N ASP A 178 19.23 -14.60 6.93
CA ASP A 178 19.87 -14.59 8.24
C ASP A 178 19.55 -13.32 9.06
N ASN A 179 18.69 -12.42 8.55
CA ASN A 179 18.40 -11.15 9.18
C ASN A 179 17.15 -11.24 10.07
N ALA A 180 17.36 -11.36 11.38
CA ALA A 180 16.27 -11.47 12.37
C ALA A 180 15.39 -10.21 12.52
N TRP A 181 15.73 -9.09 11.88
CA TRP A 181 14.90 -7.88 11.86
C TRP A 181 14.01 -7.79 10.62
N VAL A 182 14.19 -8.68 9.66
CA VAL A 182 13.22 -8.91 8.60
C VAL A 182 12.16 -9.86 9.15
N ALA A 183 10.93 -9.40 9.30
CA ALA A 183 9.80 -10.21 9.78
C ALA A 183 9.28 -11.19 8.70
N GLY A 184 9.70 -10.98 7.45
CA GLY A 184 9.39 -11.85 6.32
C GLY A 184 9.08 -11.08 5.03
N TYR A 185 8.50 -11.81 4.09
CA TYR A 185 8.34 -11.42 2.69
C TYR A 185 6.86 -11.36 2.30
N ASN A 186 6.36 -10.16 1.96
CA ASN A 186 5.05 -9.99 1.34
C ASN A 186 5.20 -10.15 -0.18
N LEU A 187 4.88 -11.33 -0.66
CA LEU A 187 5.31 -11.81 -1.98
C LEU A 187 4.66 -11.06 -3.14
N ILE A 188 3.42 -10.65 -2.99
CA ILE A 188 2.64 -9.89 -3.99
C ILE A 188 1.69 -8.95 -3.26
N ASN A 189 1.81 -7.66 -3.48
CA ASN A 189 0.84 -6.69 -3.01
C ASN A 189 -0.42 -6.72 -3.86
N GLU A 190 -1.59 -6.78 -3.22
CA GLU A 190 -2.90 -6.57 -3.85
C GLU A 190 -3.11 -7.29 -5.19
N PRO A 191 -2.95 -8.61 -5.24
CA PRO A 191 -3.16 -9.35 -6.48
C PRO A 191 -4.62 -9.27 -6.95
N CYS A 192 -4.82 -9.22 -8.27
CA CYS A 192 -6.14 -9.29 -8.90
C CYS A 192 -6.12 -10.32 -10.03
N ASP A 193 -6.19 -11.59 -9.69
CA ASP A 193 -6.40 -12.66 -10.65
C ASP A 193 -7.89 -12.75 -11.02
N PRO A 194 -8.32 -12.41 -12.24
CA PRO A 194 -9.73 -12.50 -12.61
C PRO A 194 -10.26 -13.94 -12.72
N LYS A 195 -9.36 -14.95 -12.71
CA LYS A 195 -9.74 -16.37 -12.71
C LYS A 195 -9.70 -17.01 -11.32
N HIS A 196 -9.28 -16.28 -10.30
CA HIS A 196 -9.18 -16.62 -8.88
C HIS A 196 -8.22 -17.78 -8.55
N TYR A 197 -8.25 -18.90 -9.27
CA TYR A 197 -7.46 -20.10 -8.98
C TYR A 197 -5.96 -19.99 -9.24
N ARG A 198 -5.51 -19.03 -10.06
CA ARG A 198 -4.10 -18.90 -10.42
C ARG A 198 -3.26 -18.32 -9.29
N LEU A 199 -3.85 -17.45 -8.46
CA LEU A 199 -3.15 -16.87 -7.32
C LEU A 199 -2.71 -17.93 -6.29
N PRO A 200 -3.61 -18.79 -5.74
CA PRO A 200 -3.16 -19.83 -4.82
C PRO A 200 -2.16 -20.81 -5.46
N GLN A 201 -2.34 -21.17 -6.74
CA GLN A 201 -1.36 -21.99 -7.46
C GLN A 201 0.01 -21.34 -7.59
N PHE A 202 0.03 -20.03 -7.80
CA PHE A 202 1.28 -19.26 -7.84
C PHE A 202 1.94 -19.20 -6.46
N TYR A 203 1.16 -19.03 -5.39
CA TYR A 203 1.68 -19.07 -4.01
C TYR A 203 2.26 -20.44 -3.66
N ASP A 204 1.62 -21.54 -4.05
CA ASP A 204 2.15 -22.91 -3.89
C ASP A 204 3.50 -23.11 -4.61
N ARG A 205 3.67 -22.45 -5.75
CA ARG A 205 4.90 -22.53 -6.53
C ARG A 205 6.01 -21.70 -5.90
N ILE A 206 5.75 -20.41 -5.61
CA ILE A 206 6.79 -19.50 -5.13
C ILE A 206 7.23 -19.84 -3.71
N GLU A 207 6.33 -20.33 -2.88
CA GLU A 207 6.66 -20.82 -1.54
C GLU A 207 7.78 -21.87 -1.60
N LYS A 208 7.65 -22.89 -2.43
CA LYS A 208 8.66 -23.95 -2.58
C LYS A 208 10.04 -23.43 -3.00
N GLU A 209 10.07 -22.50 -3.93
CA GLU A 209 11.31 -21.92 -4.43
C GLU A 209 12.00 -21.03 -3.37
N VAL A 210 11.22 -20.20 -2.67
CA VAL A 210 11.73 -19.36 -1.58
C VAL A 210 12.21 -20.23 -0.41
N ARG A 211 11.43 -21.26 -0.01
CA ARG A 211 11.79 -22.17 1.09
C ARG A 211 13.05 -22.99 0.83
N ALA A 212 13.38 -23.26 -0.42
CA ALA A 212 14.64 -23.92 -0.78
C ALA A 212 15.87 -23.06 -0.42
N ILE A 213 15.71 -21.74 -0.23
CA ILE A 213 16.76 -20.78 0.09
C ILE A 213 16.67 -20.30 1.54
N ASP A 214 15.45 -20.00 1.98
CA ASP A 214 15.11 -19.47 3.28
C ASP A 214 13.92 -20.25 3.88
N SER A 215 14.23 -21.20 4.73
CA SER A 215 13.24 -22.04 5.41
C SER A 215 12.55 -21.35 6.57
N ASP A 216 13.09 -20.22 7.05
CA ASP A 216 12.76 -19.68 8.37
C ASP A 216 11.89 -18.43 8.36
N HIS A 217 12.05 -17.51 7.41
CA HIS A 217 11.24 -16.29 7.39
C HIS A 217 9.77 -16.56 7.06
N ILE A 218 8.90 -15.76 7.64
CA ILE A 218 7.45 -15.80 7.38
C ILE A 218 7.18 -15.31 5.96
N LEU A 219 6.27 -15.98 5.25
CA LEU A 219 5.65 -15.45 4.04
C LEU A 219 4.35 -14.72 4.41
N TRP A 220 4.20 -13.50 3.93
CA TRP A 220 3.01 -12.68 4.12
C TRP A 220 2.25 -12.65 2.80
N LEU A 221 1.04 -13.23 2.77
CA LEU A 221 0.32 -13.48 1.53
C LEU A 221 -0.99 -12.69 1.51
N ASP A 222 -1.13 -11.80 0.55
CA ASP A 222 -2.36 -11.07 0.33
C ASP A 222 -3.42 -11.94 -0.37
N GLY A 223 -4.68 -11.76 0.04
CA GLY A 223 -5.83 -12.34 -0.69
C GLY A 223 -6.00 -11.72 -2.07
N ASN A 224 -6.84 -12.36 -2.89
CA ASN A 224 -7.18 -11.85 -4.23
C ASN A 224 -8.04 -10.57 -4.14
N THR A 225 -8.24 -9.91 -5.30
CA THR A 225 -9.14 -8.75 -5.45
C THR A 225 -8.75 -7.62 -4.48
N PHE A 226 -7.49 -7.17 -4.57
CA PHE A 226 -6.91 -6.14 -3.69
C PHE A 226 -6.93 -6.57 -2.20
N ALA A 227 -6.48 -7.81 -1.92
CA ALA A 227 -6.42 -8.39 -0.58
C ALA A 227 -7.78 -8.45 0.17
N MET A 228 -8.88 -8.70 -0.57
CA MET A 228 -10.23 -8.68 0.01
C MET A 228 -10.96 -10.02 -0.01
N GLU A 229 -10.45 -11.03 -0.72
CA GLU A 229 -11.13 -12.32 -0.84
C GLU A 229 -10.17 -13.51 -0.95
N TRP A 230 -10.69 -14.72 -0.63
CA TRP A 230 -9.92 -15.94 -0.52
C TRP A 230 -10.52 -17.09 -1.35
N ARG A 231 -11.25 -16.79 -2.41
CA ARG A 231 -11.83 -17.79 -3.30
C ARG A 231 -10.74 -18.69 -3.87
N ASP A 232 -10.98 -19.98 -3.92
CA ASP A 232 -10.08 -21.02 -4.42
C ASP A 232 -8.80 -21.26 -3.57
N PHE A 233 -8.71 -20.65 -2.37
CA PHE A 233 -7.71 -21.02 -1.38
C PHE A 233 -8.21 -22.23 -0.58
N GLU A 234 -7.56 -23.38 -0.74
CA GLU A 234 -8.01 -24.65 -0.15
C GLU A 234 -7.24 -25.04 1.10
N HIS A 235 -6.01 -24.54 1.28
CA HIS A 235 -5.11 -24.92 2.37
C HIS A 235 -4.20 -23.77 2.81
N VAL A 236 -3.59 -23.94 3.98
CA VAL A 236 -2.62 -23.00 4.55
C VAL A 236 -1.21 -23.47 4.26
N LEU A 237 -0.37 -22.59 3.75
CA LEU A 237 1.06 -22.84 3.53
C LEU A 237 1.84 -22.80 4.86
N PRO A 238 2.96 -23.54 4.97
CA PRO A 238 3.77 -23.57 6.18
C PRO A 238 4.38 -22.19 6.51
N ASN A 239 4.41 -21.84 7.79
CA ASN A 239 5.03 -20.62 8.30
C ASN A 239 4.60 -19.36 7.54
N THR A 240 3.28 -19.17 7.40
CA THR A 240 2.66 -18.13 6.57
C THR A 240 1.63 -17.34 7.37
N VAL A 241 1.60 -16.04 7.17
CA VAL A 241 0.57 -15.11 7.65
C VAL A 241 -0.23 -14.64 6.44
N TYR A 242 -1.55 -14.56 6.59
CA TYR A 242 -2.44 -14.13 5.51
C TYR A 242 -2.89 -12.70 5.72
N GLY A 243 -2.80 -11.91 4.63
CA GLY A 243 -3.03 -10.47 4.63
C GLY A 243 -4.36 -10.06 3.99
N LEU A 244 -5.03 -9.13 4.62
CA LEU A 244 -6.18 -8.43 4.07
C LEU A 244 -5.93 -6.92 4.08
N HIS A 245 -6.68 -6.16 3.24
CA HIS A 245 -6.68 -4.71 3.25
C HIS A 245 -8.08 -4.22 3.65
N ASP A 246 -8.16 -3.42 4.73
CA ASP A 246 -9.45 -3.08 5.35
C ASP A 246 -9.76 -1.59 5.28
N TYR A 247 -9.81 -1.06 4.07
CA TYR A 247 -10.30 0.30 3.83
C TYR A 247 -11.82 0.38 4.00
N SER A 248 -12.29 1.46 4.64
CA SER A 248 -13.71 1.79 4.75
C SER A 248 -14.05 3.00 3.89
N MET A 249 -15.12 2.92 3.10
CA MET A 249 -15.61 4.04 2.29
C MET A 249 -15.94 5.30 3.11
N MET A 250 -16.32 5.15 4.39
CA MET A 250 -16.53 6.28 5.30
C MET A 250 -15.26 7.12 5.56
N GLY A 251 -14.08 6.60 5.21
CA GLY A 251 -12.81 7.31 5.26
C GLY A 251 -12.46 8.10 3.98
N PHE A 252 -13.32 8.10 2.96
CA PHE A 252 -13.04 8.69 1.65
C PHE A 252 -14.05 9.78 1.26
N PRO A 253 -13.71 10.71 0.33
CA PRO A 253 -14.56 11.85 -0.02
C PRO A 253 -15.95 11.49 -0.54
N LYS A 254 -16.11 10.36 -1.26
CA LYS A 254 -17.39 9.89 -1.79
C LYS A 254 -18.19 9.04 -0.78
N GLY A 255 -17.63 8.70 0.36
CA GLY A 255 -18.29 7.89 1.38
C GLY A 255 -19.16 8.68 2.34
N ASN A 256 -20.07 8.00 3.02
CA ASN A 256 -20.89 8.60 4.07
C ASN A 256 -20.00 8.98 5.27
N LYS A 257 -20.36 10.08 5.95
CA LYS A 257 -19.66 10.50 7.17
C LYS A 257 -19.80 9.42 8.25
N TYR A 258 -18.69 9.13 8.93
CA TYR A 258 -18.72 8.32 10.15
C TYR A 258 -19.26 9.15 11.31
N GLU A 259 -20.30 8.65 11.98
CA GLU A 259 -21.00 9.29 13.10
C GLU A 259 -20.91 8.45 14.40
N GLY A 260 -20.26 7.28 14.33
CA GLY A 260 -20.06 6.39 15.47
C GLY A 260 -21.33 5.67 15.93
N THR A 261 -22.35 5.53 15.06
CA THR A 261 -23.58 4.81 15.41
C THR A 261 -23.32 3.32 15.57
N SER A 262 -24.19 2.63 16.29
CA SER A 262 -24.09 1.17 16.49
C SER A 262 -24.07 0.41 15.17
N GLU A 263 -24.85 0.85 14.20
CA GLU A 263 -24.95 0.27 12.86
C GLU A 263 -23.63 0.42 12.10
N GLN A 264 -23.00 1.60 12.15
CA GLN A 264 -21.71 1.85 11.49
C GLN A 264 -20.59 1.02 12.15
N LYS A 265 -20.58 0.92 13.48
CA LYS A 265 -19.61 0.06 14.22
C LYS A 265 -19.77 -1.41 13.84
N GLN A 266 -21.01 -1.91 13.80
CA GLN A 266 -21.32 -3.28 13.38
C GLN A 266 -20.93 -3.51 11.91
N GLN A 267 -21.18 -2.54 11.04
CA GLN A 267 -20.78 -2.60 9.63
C GLN A 267 -19.27 -2.76 9.49
N LEU A 268 -18.46 -1.94 10.18
CA LEU A 268 -17.00 -2.03 10.16
C LEU A 268 -16.51 -3.40 10.62
N GLU A 269 -17.05 -3.89 11.73
CA GLU A 269 -16.66 -5.21 12.25
C GLU A 269 -17.04 -6.34 11.28
N SER A 270 -18.26 -6.32 10.74
CA SER A 270 -18.74 -7.33 9.78
C SER A 270 -17.92 -7.33 8.49
N GLN A 271 -17.53 -6.16 7.99
CA GLN A 271 -16.67 -6.04 6.81
C GLN A 271 -15.28 -6.64 7.05
N PHE A 272 -14.67 -6.35 8.19
CA PHE A 272 -13.41 -6.95 8.60
C PHE A 272 -13.52 -8.49 8.72
N LEU A 273 -14.52 -8.99 9.45
CA LEU A 273 -14.70 -10.42 9.68
C LEU A 273 -14.91 -11.20 8.37
N ARG A 274 -15.64 -10.64 7.41
CA ARG A 274 -15.80 -11.25 6.08
C ARG A 274 -14.46 -11.39 5.35
N LYS A 275 -13.60 -10.37 5.39
CA LYS A 275 -12.26 -10.42 4.78
C LYS A 275 -11.34 -11.40 5.51
N ALA A 276 -11.54 -11.60 6.81
CA ALA A 276 -10.75 -12.49 7.67
C ALA A 276 -11.30 -13.94 7.71
N GLU A 277 -12.33 -14.27 6.93
CA GLU A 277 -13.04 -15.56 7.01
C GLU A 277 -12.10 -16.78 6.81
N PHE A 278 -11.23 -16.72 5.79
CA PHE A 278 -10.27 -17.80 5.52
C PHE A 278 -9.34 -18.02 6.72
N MET A 279 -8.75 -16.97 7.26
CA MET A 279 -7.83 -17.05 8.39
C MET A 279 -8.53 -17.57 9.66
N SER A 280 -9.77 -17.13 9.86
CA SER A 280 -10.60 -17.57 11.00
C SER A 280 -10.93 -19.05 10.89
N HIS A 281 -11.27 -19.54 9.69
CA HIS A 281 -11.58 -20.94 9.41
C HIS A 281 -10.37 -21.85 9.64
N HIS A 282 -9.21 -21.44 9.14
CA HIS A 282 -7.97 -22.22 9.22
C HIS A 282 -7.14 -21.98 10.48
N SER A 283 -7.57 -21.07 11.37
CA SER A 283 -6.85 -20.75 12.60
C SER A 283 -5.39 -20.31 12.35
N THR A 284 -5.19 -19.41 11.39
CA THR A 284 -3.89 -18.83 11.04
C THR A 284 -3.82 -17.36 11.47
N PRO A 285 -2.62 -16.77 11.66
CA PRO A 285 -2.48 -15.36 12.01
C PRO A 285 -3.06 -14.45 10.93
N ILE A 286 -3.63 -13.32 11.34
CA ILE A 286 -4.23 -12.31 10.48
C ILE A 286 -3.35 -11.07 10.44
N TRP A 287 -3.10 -10.56 9.25
CA TRP A 287 -2.46 -9.27 9.04
C TRP A 287 -3.35 -8.34 8.22
N ASN A 288 -3.58 -7.13 8.72
CA ASN A 288 -4.13 -6.06 7.91
C ASN A 288 -2.99 -5.24 7.32
N GLY A 289 -2.66 -5.51 6.06
CA GLY A 289 -1.51 -4.92 5.36
C GLY A 289 -1.69 -3.44 5.06
N GLU A 290 -2.95 -3.01 4.81
CA GLU A 290 -3.27 -1.63 4.52
C GLU A 290 -4.67 -1.26 5.02
N PHE A 291 -4.76 -0.07 5.61
CA PHE A 291 -6.01 0.58 6.02
C PHE A 291 -5.73 2.04 6.35
N GLY A 292 -6.77 2.81 6.54
CA GLY A 292 -6.69 4.20 6.95
C GLY A 292 -7.48 5.13 6.03
N PRO A 293 -8.00 6.25 6.57
CA PRO A 293 -8.74 7.23 5.81
C PRO A 293 -7.82 8.19 5.07
N VAL A 294 -8.32 8.84 4.02
CA VAL A 294 -7.71 10.04 3.45
C VAL A 294 -8.21 11.27 4.21
N TYR A 295 -7.39 12.30 4.34
CA TYR A 295 -7.73 13.52 5.07
C TYR A 295 -8.06 14.67 4.14
N ALA A 296 -9.05 15.48 4.54
CA ALA A 296 -9.40 16.70 3.83
C ALA A 296 -8.27 17.74 3.93
N ASN A 297 -7.98 18.40 2.81
CA ASN A 297 -6.89 19.36 2.73
C ASN A 297 -7.29 20.70 3.35
N PRO A 298 -6.55 21.22 4.34
CA PRO A 298 -6.86 22.50 5.00
C PRO A 298 -6.95 23.70 4.08
N GLN A 299 -6.27 23.68 2.94
CA GLN A 299 -6.22 24.78 1.99
C GLN A 299 -7.31 24.72 0.90
N LEU A 300 -7.85 23.53 0.66
CA LEU A 300 -8.75 23.27 -0.47
C LEU A 300 -10.17 22.86 -0.05
N ASP A 301 -10.33 22.29 1.16
CA ASP A 301 -11.58 21.68 1.59
C ASP A 301 -12.23 22.47 2.72
N ALA A 302 -13.40 23.04 2.45
CA ALA A 302 -14.22 23.67 3.50
C ALA A 302 -14.67 22.60 4.53
N GLY A 303 -14.67 22.96 5.82
CA GLY A 303 -15.05 22.03 6.89
C GLY A 303 -14.05 20.88 7.14
N HIS A 304 -12.82 21.01 6.66
CA HIS A 304 -11.77 19.98 6.79
C HIS A 304 -11.54 19.51 8.23
N GLU A 305 -11.68 20.37 9.23
CA GLU A 305 -11.49 19.99 10.64
C GLU A 305 -12.50 18.97 11.11
N GLU A 306 -13.79 19.19 10.80
CA GLU A 306 -14.89 18.27 11.16
C GLU A 306 -14.76 16.94 10.40
N VAL A 307 -14.45 17.00 9.10
CA VAL A 307 -14.23 15.82 8.27
C VAL A 307 -13.07 14.99 8.82
N ASN A 308 -11.94 15.63 9.11
CA ASN A 308 -10.75 14.95 9.62
C ASN A 308 -10.98 14.39 11.03
N ALA A 309 -11.77 15.08 11.87
CA ALA A 309 -12.17 14.56 13.17
C ALA A 309 -12.94 13.23 13.03
N ALA A 310 -13.99 13.22 12.20
CA ALA A 310 -14.80 12.01 11.97
C ALA A 310 -13.97 10.85 11.38
N ARG A 311 -13.02 11.15 10.49
CA ARG A 311 -12.13 10.14 9.91
C ARG A 311 -11.13 9.55 10.89
N ILE A 312 -10.66 10.34 11.85
CA ILE A 312 -9.82 9.83 12.94
C ILE A 312 -10.64 8.98 13.91
N ASP A 313 -11.88 9.36 14.20
CA ASP A 313 -12.79 8.57 15.04
C ASP A 313 -13.18 7.24 14.36
N LEU A 314 -13.33 7.22 13.02
CA LEU A 314 -13.47 6.00 12.23
C LEU A 314 -12.24 5.08 12.39
N LEU A 315 -11.04 5.64 12.25
CA LEU A 315 -9.79 4.88 12.39
C LEU A 315 -9.66 4.28 13.78
N ASP A 316 -9.96 5.03 14.83
CA ASP A 316 -9.94 4.55 16.22
C ASP A 316 -10.89 3.36 16.42
N GLN A 317 -12.08 3.40 15.80
CA GLN A 317 -13.01 2.27 15.83
C GLN A 317 -12.48 1.04 15.05
N GLN A 318 -11.81 1.23 13.90
CA GLN A 318 -11.19 0.12 13.19
C GLN A 318 -10.09 -0.52 14.04
N LEU A 319 -9.21 0.29 14.64
CA LEU A 319 -8.15 -0.20 15.52
C LEU A 319 -8.69 -0.90 16.77
N THR A 320 -9.81 -0.42 17.34
CA THR A 320 -10.53 -1.12 18.42
C THR A 320 -10.97 -2.53 17.99
N ASN A 321 -11.46 -2.69 16.77
CA ASN A 321 -11.79 -4.01 16.22
C ASN A 321 -10.52 -4.87 16.07
N TYR A 322 -9.41 -4.30 15.60
CA TYR A 322 -8.14 -5.04 15.44
C TYR A 322 -7.53 -5.45 16.78
N ASP A 323 -7.70 -4.66 17.83
CA ASP A 323 -7.32 -5.02 19.19
C ASP A 323 -8.11 -6.21 19.72
N LYS A 324 -9.44 -6.19 19.52
CA LYS A 324 -10.34 -7.27 19.92
C LYS A 324 -9.91 -8.63 19.36
N TYR A 325 -9.35 -8.64 18.14
CA TYR A 325 -8.91 -9.84 17.43
C TYR A 325 -7.39 -10.04 17.41
N ARG A 326 -6.62 -9.18 18.12
CA ARG A 326 -5.16 -9.21 18.23
C ARG A 326 -4.42 -9.36 16.92
N ILE A 327 -4.89 -8.72 15.86
CA ILE A 327 -4.28 -8.84 14.56
C ILE A 327 -3.01 -7.99 14.42
N HIS A 328 -2.15 -8.39 13.51
CA HIS A 328 -1.04 -7.56 13.03
C HIS A 328 -1.60 -6.49 12.08
N TRP A 329 -0.99 -5.30 12.06
CA TRP A 329 -1.42 -4.27 11.12
C TRP A 329 -0.30 -3.29 10.72
N SER A 330 -0.42 -2.75 9.51
CA SER A 330 0.38 -1.62 9.02
C SER A 330 -0.54 -0.59 8.36
N ILE A 331 -0.68 0.60 8.99
CA ILE A 331 -1.50 1.67 8.40
C ILE A 331 -0.90 2.17 7.09
N TRP A 332 -1.72 2.47 6.13
CA TRP A 332 -1.35 3.22 4.93
C TRP A 332 -1.60 4.70 5.16
N LEU A 333 -0.56 5.56 5.34
CA LEU A 333 0.85 5.27 5.21
C LEU A 333 1.68 6.13 6.18
N TYR A 334 3.02 5.96 6.14
CA TYR A 334 3.91 6.70 7.03
C TYR A 334 4.06 8.17 6.63
N LYS A 335 4.41 8.48 5.35
CA LYS A 335 4.78 9.84 4.89
C LYS A 335 4.25 10.18 3.51
N ASP A 336 3.63 11.37 3.34
CA ASP A 336 3.14 11.86 2.06
C ASP A 336 3.11 13.39 1.95
N VAL A 337 2.41 13.92 0.94
CA VAL A 337 2.19 15.37 0.74
C VAL A 337 0.94 15.91 1.45
N GLY A 338 0.36 15.16 2.38
CA GLY A 338 -0.73 15.63 3.25
C GLY A 338 -2.08 14.91 3.09
N LEU A 339 -2.15 13.82 2.29
CA LEU A 339 -3.40 13.10 2.08
C LEU A 339 -3.70 12.11 3.21
N GLN A 340 -2.74 11.27 3.60
CA GLN A 340 -2.96 10.12 4.50
C GLN A 340 -1.89 9.93 5.58
N GLY A 341 -0.67 10.43 5.34
CA GLY A 341 0.52 10.13 6.11
C GLY A 341 0.41 10.46 7.61
N MET A 342 1.10 9.65 8.43
CA MET A 342 1.38 9.95 9.84
C MET A 342 2.14 11.28 10.00
N ILE A 343 3.01 11.54 9.03
CA ILE A 343 3.70 12.81 8.82
C ILE A 343 3.55 13.23 7.37
N HIS A 344 3.68 14.51 7.09
CA HIS A 344 3.59 15.01 5.73
C HIS A 344 4.51 16.19 5.48
N THR A 345 4.84 16.43 4.22
CA THR A 345 5.65 17.59 3.84
C THR A 345 4.99 18.89 4.30
N ASP A 346 5.80 19.86 4.77
CA ASP A 346 5.32 21.21 5.09
C ASP A 346 4.78 21.87 3.80
N PRO A 347 3.57 22.44 3.79
CA PRO A 347 3.05 23.22 2.67
C PRO A 347 3.96 24.37 2.24
N ALA A 348 4.81 24.89 3.14
CA ALA A 348 5.80 25.92 2.87
C ALA A 348 7.12 25.36 2.28
N SER A 349 7.30 24.05 2.18
CA SER A 349 8.50 23.43 1.64
C SER A 349 8.70 23.73 0.15
N LYS A 350 9.94 23.55 -0.33
CA LYS A 350 10.29 23.76 -1.76
C LYS A 350 9.48 22.83 -2.67
N TRP A 351 9.34 21.55 -2.28
CA TRP A 351 8.52 20.57 -3.03
C TRP A 351 7.09 21.05 -3.18
N MET A 352 6.41 21.36 -2.08
CA MET A 352 4.99 21.76 -2.11
C MET A 352 4.77 23.06 -2.87
N LYS A 353 5.63 24.07 -2.70
CA LYS A 353 5.58 25.31 -3.50
C LYS A 353 5.71 25.06 -4.99
N THR A 354 6.54 24.09 -5.38
CA THR A 354 6.75 23.72 -6.79
C THR A 354 5.53 23.04 -7.37
N ILE A 355 4.93 22.08 -6.66
CA ILE A 355 3.88 21.23 -7.23
C ILE A 355 2.45 21.68 -6.95
N SER A 356 2.21 22.59 -5.98
CA SER A 356 0.85 22.98 -5.57
C SER A 356 -0.06 23.45 -6.72
N PRO A 357 0.41 24.25 -7.70
CA PRO A 357 -0.43 24.63 -8.83
C PRO A 357 -0.88 23.41 -9.67
N PHE A 358 -0.01 22.42 -9.81
CA PHE A 358 -0.31 21.18 -10.51
C PHE A 358 -1.29 20.30 -9.72
N LEU A 359 -1.19 20.25 -8.40
CA LEU A 359 -2.13 19.48 -7.55
C LEU A 359 -3.56 19.97 -7.72
N VAL A 360 -3.79 21.28 -7.86
CA VAL A 360 -5.13 21.83 -8.14
C VAL A 360 -5.65 21.33 -9.49
N LYS A 361 -4.82 21.33 -10.53
CA LYS A 361 -5.16 20.80 -11.86
C LYS A 361 -5.41 19.29 -11.82
N LYS A 362 -4.55 18.54 -11.13
CA LYS A 362 -4.65 17.09 -10.95
C LYS A 362 -5.99 16.72 -10.29
N ARG A 363 -6.37 17.45 -9.23
CA ARG A 363 -7.64 17.28 -8.53
C ARG A 363 -8.84 17.61 -9.44
N PHE A 364 -8.78 18.73 -10.15
CA PHE A 364 -9.84 19.14 -11.10
C PHE A 364 -10.11 18.09 -12.17
N LEU A 365 -9.05 17.46 -12.69
CA LEU A 365 -9.14 16.43 -13.73
C LEU A 365 -9.36 15.00 -13.19
N GLN A 366 -9.48 14.83 -11.87
CA GLN A 366 -9.62 13.51 -11.22
C GLN A 366 -8.55 12.50 -11.68
N LEU A 367 -7.30 12.95 -11.78
CA LEU A 367 -6.18 12.08 -12.15
C LEU A 367 -5.72 11.17 -11.02
N ASP A 368 -6.14 11.49 -9.79
CA ASP A 368 -5.83 10.74 -8.58
C ASP A 368 -6.98 9.81 -8.24
N ALA A 369 -6.73 8.51 -8.35
CA ALA A 369 -7.74 7.50 -8.04
C ALA A 369 -8.04 7.43 -6.55
N TRP A 370 -7.04 7.69 -5.72
CA TRP A 370 -7.14 7.51 -4.28
C TRP A 370 -7.87 8.66 -3.60
N GLY A 371 -7.56 9.90 -3.99
CA GLY A 371 -8.24 11.08 -3.47
C GLY A 371 -9.71 11.20 -3.89
N ARG A 372 -10.06 10.68 -5.06
CA ARG A 372 -11.43 10.66 -5.65
C ARG A 372 -12.26 11.89 -5.36
N TYR A 373 -11.65 13.06 -5.45
CA TYR A 373 -12.38 14.31 -5.24
C TYR A 373 -13.41 14.51 -6.33
N PRO A 374 -14.67 14.85 -5.98
CA PRO A 374 -15.70 15.12 -6.97
C PRO A 374 -15.27 16.25 -7.92
N SER A 375 -15.49 16.07 -9.21
CA SER A 375 -15.36 17.13 -10.22
C SER A 375 -16.54 17.03 -11.17
N LYS A 376 -17.46 17.98 -11.04
CA LYS A 376 -18.65 18.01 -11.88
C LYS A 376 -18.30 18.02 -13.37
N GLN A 377 -17.24 18.72 -13.76
CA GLN A 377 -16.82 18.80 -15.15
C GLN A 377 -16.36 17.45 -15.72
N VAL A 378 -15.70 16.64 -14.90
CA VAL A 378 -15.29 15.27 -15.28
C VAL A 378 -16.50 14.35 -15.26
N GLU A 379 -17.34 14.43 -14.26
CA GLU A 379 -18.57 13.63 -14.12
C GLU A 379 -19.55 13.87 -15.26
N ASP A 380 -19.72 15.12 -15.72
CA ASP A 380 -20.56 15.49 -16.85
C ASP A 380 -20.11 14.84 -18.19
N VAL A 381 -18.86 14.40 -18.29
CA VAL A 381 -18.30 13.71 -19.47
C VAL A 381 -18.27 12.19 -19.28
N ILE A 382 -17.86 11.74 -18.10
CA ILE A 382 -17.63 10.31 -17.82
C ILE A 382 -18.95 9.57 -17.58
N ASN A 383 -19.89 10.14 -16.79
CA ASN A 383 -21.13 9.45 -16.47
C ASN A 383 -21.98 9.10 -17.70
N PRO A 384 -22.19 9.99 -18.69
CA PRO A 384 -22.89 9.62 -19.91
C PRO A 384 -22.21 8.48 -20.70
N LEU A 385 -20.87 8.40 -20.68
CA LEU A 385 -20.13 7.32 -21.32
C LEU A 385 -20.36 5.99 -20.57
N VAL A 386 -20.31 6.00 -19.25
CA VAL A 386 -20.59 4.82 -18.42
C VAL A 386 -22.02 4.32 -18.64
N GLU A 387 -23.02 5.23 -18.62
CA GLU A 387 -24.40 4.91 -18.89
C GLU A 387 -24.60 4.31 -20.28
N PHE A 388 -23.91 4.87 -21.30
CA PHE A 388 -23.96 4.35 -22.66
C PHE A 388 -23.43 2.92 -22.74
N ILE A 389 -22.28 2.63 -22.09
CA ILE A 389 -21.68 1.30 -22.04
C ILE A 389 -22.60 0.34 -21.32
N ASP A 390 -23.07 0.68 -20.14
CA ASP A 390 -23.94 -0.17 -19.31
C ASP A 390 -25.27 -0.51 -20.03
N LYS A 391 -25.80 0.44 -20.81
CA LYS A 391 -27.01 0.24 -21.61
C LYS A 391 -26.82 -0.68 -22.81
N HIS A 392 -25.69 -0.54 -23.50
CA HIS A 392 -25.47 -1.22 -24.80
C HIS A 392 -24.60 -2.46 -24.69
N ILE A 393 -23.86 -2.62 -23.57
CA ILE A 393 -22.99 -3.77 -23.28
C ILE A 393 -23.30 -4.27 -21.84
N PRO A 394 -24.55 -4.71 -21.55
CA PRO A 394 -24.95 -5.09 -20.20
C PRO A 394 -24.16 -6.28 -19.63
N GLN A 395 -23.62 -7.15 -20.50
CA GLN A 395 -22.74 -8.25 -20.12
C GLN A 395 -21.38 -7.79 -19.54
N SER A 396 -21.02 -6.52 -19.67
CA SER A 396 -19.81 -5.99 -19.04
C SER A 396 -19.82 -6.17 -17.51
N LYS A 397 -21.01 -6.12 -16.89
CA LYS A 397 -21.17 -6.32 -15.46
C LYS A 397 -20.93 -7.76 -15.00
N GLU A 398 -21.09 -8.74 -15.90
CA GLU A 398 -20.78 -10.14 -15.65
C GLU A 398 -19.30 -10.43 -15.90
N GLN A 399 -18.75 -9.83 -16.98
CA GLN A 399 -17.34 -9.99 -17.34
C GLN A 399 -16.41 -9.25 -16.37
N TYR A 400 -16.85 -8.09 -15.87
CA TYR A 400 -16.09 -7.24 -14.96
C TYR A 400 -16.91 -6.98 -13.68
N PRO A 401 -16.99 -7.96 -12.77
CA PRO A 401 -17.67 -7.77 -11.49
C PRO A 401 -16.93 -6.71 -10.65
N THR A 402 -17.56 -6.23 -9.59
CA THR A 402 -16.88 -5.37 -8.61
C THR A 402 -15.60 -6.11 -8.11
N PRO A 403 -14.43 -5.46 -8.11
CA PRO A 403 -14.16 -4.03 -8.31
C PRO A 403 -13.97 -3.57 -9.77
N TRP A 404 -14.28 -4.40 -10.73
CA TRP A 404 -14.04 -4.17 -12.15
C TRP A 404 -15.20 -3.43 -12.85
N ALA A 405 -16.10 -2.81 -12.08
CA ALA A 405 -17.27 -2.08 -12.59
C ALA A 405 -16.92 -1.11 -13.73
N THR A 406 -17.86 -0.92 -14.67
CA THR A 406 -17.68 -0.09 -15.88
C THR A 406 -17.12 1.30 -15.59
N GLU A 407 -17.67 1.99 -14.57
CA GLU A 407 -17.18 3.31 -14.16
C GLU A 407 -15.68 3.28 -13.83
N ARG A 408 -15.25 2.31 -13.03
CA ARG A 408 -13.85 2.19 -12.63
C ARG A 408 -12.94 1.90 -13.81
N GLN A 409 -13.36 1.06 -14.75
CA GLN A 409 -12.61 0.79 -15.98
C GLN A 409 -12.45 2.04 -16.84
N VAL A 410 -13.53 2.80 -17.03
CA VAL A 410 -13.51 4.05 -17.82
C VAL A 410 -12.57 5.07 -17.17
N ILE A 411 -12.69 5.28 -15.86
CA ILE A 411 -11.84 6.22 -15.10
C ILE A 411 -10.36 5.80 -15.17
N ARG A 412 -10.05 4.53 -14.99
CA ARG A 412 -8.66 4.02 -15.10
C ARG A 412 -8.08 4.31 -16.48
N MET A 413 -8.79 3.94 -17.55
CA MET A 413 -8.28 4.08 -18.90
C MET A 413 -8.15 5.54 -19.34
N ILE A 414 -9.14 6.36 -19.04
CA ILE A 414 -9.19 7.75 -19.52
C ILE A 414 -8.42 8.68 -18.59
N ASN A 415 -8.80 8.76 -17.33
CA ASN A 415 -8.25 9.75 -16.40
C ASN A 415 -6.86 9.36 -15.89
N GLN A 416 -6.73 8.13 -15.35
CA GLN A 416 -5.55 7.72 -14.59
C GLN A 416 -4.42 7.18 -15.48
N MET A 417 -4.71 6.78 -16.72
CA MET A 417 -3.69 6.37 -17.69
C MET A 417 -3.50 7.43 -18.76
N TRP A 418 -4.44 7.59 -19.68
CA TRP A 418 -4.21 8.42 -20.86
C TRP A 418 -4.03 9.90 -20.51
N MET A 419 -5.00 10.52 -19.81
CA MET A 419 -4.90 11.93 -19.42
C MET A 419 -3.73 12.18 -18.48
N ALA A 420 -3.53 11.30 -17.49
CA ALA A 420 -2.44 11.41 -16.53
C ALA A 420 -1.07 11.32 -17.21
N ASN A 421 -0.90 10.38 -18.15
CA ASN A 421 0.34 10.24 -18.92
C ASN A 421 0.62 11.47 -19.80
N CYS A 422 -0.40 12.03 -20.44
CA CYS A 422 -0.26 13.27 -21.23
C CYS A 422 0.28 14.45 -20.40
N LEU A 423 0.07 14.43 -19.06
CA LEU A 423 0.47 15.49 -18.13
C LEU A 423 1.79 15.19 -17.40
N SER A 424 2.39 14.03 -17.61
CA SER A 424 3.64 13.65 -16.94
C SER A 424 4.81 14.58 -17.31
N ASP A 425 4.92 14.96 -18.58
CA ASP A 425 5.93 15.92 -19.05
C ASP A 425 5.68 17.34 -18.54
N GLU A 426 4.41 17.75 -18.36
CA GLU A 426 4.07 19.05 -17.77
C GLU A 426 4.50 19.08 -16.30
N PHE A 427 4.22 18.02 -15.53
CA PHE A 427 4.68 17.92 -14.15
C PHE A 427 6.20 17.94 -14.06
N ALA A 428 6.89 17.11 -14.84
CA ALA A 428 8.35 17.07 -14.87
C ALA A 428 8.94 18.44 -15.29
N GLY A 429 8.26 19.17 -16.17
CA GLY A 429 8.65 20.51 -16.62
C GLY A 429 8.80 21.53 -15.49
N LEU A 430 8.14 21.33 -14.34
CA LEU A 430 8.30 22.17 -13.14
C LEU A 430 9.73 22.15 -12.58
N PHE A 431 10.51 21.13 -12.90
CA PHE A 431 11.88 20.91 -12.40
C PHE A 431 12.95 21.22 -13.44
N LYS A 432 12.59 21.60 -14.67
CA LYS A 432 13.47 21.67 -15.85
C LYS A 432 14.74 22.50 -15.61
N ASP A 433 14.60 23.67 -15.04
CA ASP A 433 15.71 24.63 -14.91
C ASP A 433 16.35 24.63 -13.52
N MET A 434 15.95 23.69 -12.66
CA MET A 434 16.47 23.60 -11.29
C MET A 434 17.96 23.22 -11.28
N SER A 435 18.72 23.90 -10.42
CA SER A 435 20.09 23.53 -10.07
C SER A 435 20.13 22.26 -9.21
N PHE A 436 21.31 21.70 -8.98
CA PHE A 436 21.49 20.60 -8.05
C PHE A 436 21.05 20.96 -6.63
N ASP A 437 21.34 22.20 -6.19
CA ASP A 437 20.95 22.69 -4.86
C ASP A 437 19.42 22.77 -4.73
N GLU A 438 18.71 23.29 -5.74
CA GLU A 438 17.25 23.35 -5.73
C GLU A 438 16.59 21.97 -5.77
N LEU A 439 17.18 21.01 -6.50
CA LEU A 439 16.74 19.62 -6.49
C LEU A 439 16.98 18.94 -5.13
N ASP A 440 18.12 19.25 -4.47
CA ASP A 440 18.40 18.78 -3.11
C ASP A 440 17.38 19.36 -2.10
N GLU A 441 17.04 20.67 -2.22
CA GLU A 441 15.98 21.28 -1.40
C GLU A 441 14.61 20.65 -1.62
N CYS A 442 14.26 20.29 -2.88
CA CYS A 442 13.04 19.55 -3.17
C CYS A 442 13.04 18.18 -2.49
N ALA A 443 14.11 17.42 -2.59
CA ALA A 443 14.25 16.13 -1.94
C ALA A 443 14.24 16.25 -0.41
N LYS A 444 14.91 17.26 0.16
CA LYS A 444 14.92 17.57 1.61
C LYS A 444 13.55 17.93 2.16
N SER A 445 12.58 18.31 1.34
CA SER A 445 11.20 18.53 1.79
C SER A 445 10.59 17.28 2.43
N PHE A 446 11.11 16.08 2.12
CA PHE A 446 10.70 14.81 2.70
C PHE A 446 11.56 14.38 3.91
N HIS A 447 12.60 15.12 4.28
CA HIS A 447 13.36 14.86 5.50
C HIS A 447 12.46 15.09 6.73
N PHE A 448 12.54 14.23 7.74
CA PHE A 448 11.68 14.28 8.93
C PHE A 448 11.59 15.67 9.56
N ASP A 449 12.74 16.35 9.72
CA ASP A 449 12.82 17.66 10.37
C ASP A 449 12.12 18.79 9.57
N ASN A 450 11.79 18.53 8.29
CA ASN A 450 11.08 19.45 7.40
C ASN A 450 9.62 19.01 7.15
N CYS A 451 9.15 18.01 7.87
CA CYS A 451 7.80 17.50 7.78
C CYS A 451 6.98 17.91 9.00
N LEU A 452 5.66 17.96 8.82
CA LEU A 452 4.70 18.19 9.89
C LEU A 452 4.12 16.85 10.34
N GLN A 453 3.87 16.73 11.65
CA GLN A 453 3.25 15.54 12.25
C GLN A 453 1.74 15.70 12.29
N ARG A 454 1.02 14.61 12.05
CA ARG A 454 -0.44 14.54 12.23
C ARG A 454 -0.75 14.07 13.65
N ASP A 455 -0.60 14.97 14.62
CA ASP A 455 -0.60 14.66 16.05
C ASP A 455 -1.80 13.84 16.54
N ARG A 456 -3.02 14.16 16.06
CA ARG A 456 -4.23 13.44 16.50
C ARG A 456 -4.21 12.00 15.99
N LEU A 457 -3.82 11.78 14.73
CA LEU A 457 -3.62 10.46 14.16
C LEU A 457 -2.57 9.68 14.95
N ASN A 458 -1.41 10.30 15.18
CA ASN A 458 -0.28 9.66 15.85
C ASN A 458 -0.61 9.26 17.29
N ARG A 459 -1.43 10.04 18.02
CA ARG A 459 -1.93 9.66 19.34
C ARG A 459 -2.85 8.44 19.30
N VAL A 460 -3.71 8.34 18.31
CA VAL A 460 -4.57 7.16 18.15
C VAL A 460 -3.73 5.92 17.85
N LEU A 461 -2.77 6.01 16.92
CA LEU A 461 -1.88 4.87 16.63
C LEU A 461 -1.03 4.46 17.85
N GLU A 462 -0.53 5.42 18.63
CA GLU A 462 0.22 5.18 19.86
C GLU A 462 -0.63 4.47 20.92
N ALA A 463 -1.91 4.83 21.05
CA ALA A 463 -2.84 4.18 21.98
C ALA A 463 -3.09 2.70 21.63
N HIS A 464 -3.02 2.36 20.34
CA HIS A 464 -3.21 1.00 19.84
C HIS A 464 -1.90 0.29 19.45
N ALA A 465 -0.73 0.85 19.79
CA ALA A 465 0.55 0.25 19.41
C ALA A 465 0.82 -1.08 20.13
N ALA A 466 0.40 -1.21 21.38
CA ALA A 466 0.45 -2.46 22.14
C ALA A 466 -0.92 -3.16 22.10
N PRO A 467 -0.99 -4.49 21.87
CA PRO A 467 -2.24 -5.21 22.01
C PRO A 467 -2.66 -5.24 23.47
N PRO A 468 -3.98 -5.26 23.78
CA PRO A 468 -4.47 -5.44 25.14
C PRO A 468 -3.95 -6.76 25.73
N ASP A 469 -3.80 -6.81 27.07
CA ASP A 469 -3.35 -8.01 27.75
C ASP A 469 -4.28 -9.20 27.48
N ALA A 470 -3.69 -10.40 27.38
CA ALA A 470 -4.44 -11.63 27.06
C ALA A 470 -5.57 -11.94 28.06
N ALA A 471 -5.54 -11.33 29.27
CA ALA A 471 -6.58 -11.46 30.30
C ALA A 471 -7.84 -10.63 29.99
N GLU A 472 -7.82 -9.67 29.07
CA GLU A 472 -8.92 -8.73 28.81
C GLU A 472 -9.90 -9.16 27.71
N GLY A 473 -9.94 -10.43 27.32
CA GLY A 473 -11.01 -10.96 26.49
C GLY A 473 -10.72 -11.01 24.98
N TRP A 474 -9.49 -11.36 24.62
CA TRP A 474 -9.17 -11.70 23.22
C TRP A 474 -10.16 -12.70 22.64
N GLN A 475 -10.72 -12.36 21.49
CA GLN A 475 -11.66 -13.20 20.77
C GLN A 475 -11.04 -13.62 19.44
N ARG A 476 -11.14 -14.94 19.13
CA ARG A 476 -10.89 -15.39 17.77
C ARG A 476 -12.07 -14.94 16.88
N PRO A 477 -11.84 -14.41 15.67
CA PRO A 477 -12.92 -14.20 14.73
C PRO A 477 -13.67 -15.51 14.49
N LYS A 478 -15.00 -15.52 14.66
CA LYS A 478 -15.80 -16.70 14.38
C LYS A 478 -16.21 -16.67 12.91
N SER A 479 -16.02 -17.78 12.17
CA SER A 479 -16.62 -17.95 10.86
C SER A 479 -18.13 -18.06 11.05
N GLU A 480 -18.89 -17.08 10.59
CA GLU A 480 -20.33 -17.27 10.42
C GLU A 480 -20.54 -18.12 9.17
N THR A 481 -20.87 -19.40 9.38
CA THR A 481 -21.30 -20.32 8.32
C THR A 481 -22.69 -19.92 7.83
N ASN A 482 -22.79 -18.85 7.05
CA ASN A 482 -23.98 -18.49 6.31
C ASN A 482 -23.64 -18.29 4.83
N GLY A 483 -24.38 -19.04 4.01
CA GLY A 483 -24.17 -19.23 2.61
C GLY A 483 -23.85 -17.98 1.79
N HIS A 484 -23.00 -18.18 0.82
CA HIS A 484 -22.53 -17.23 -0.19
C HIS A 484 -23.65 -16.36 -0.76
N THR A 485 -23.85 -15.19 -0.18
CA THR A 485 -24.50 -14.07 -0.85
C THR A 485 -23.43 -13.01 -1.06
N ALA A 486 -22.98 -12.91 -2.30
CA ALA A 486 -22.04 -11.85 -2.71
C ALA A 486 -22.68 -10.49 -2.46
N VAL A 487 -22.37 -9.88 -1.33
CA VAL A 487 -22.66 -8.47 -1.09
C VAL A 487 -21.65 -7.67 -1.91
N ARG A 488 -22.14 -6.98 -2.93
CA ARG A 488 -21.33 -6.05 -3.74
C ARG A 488 -20.77 -4.98 -2.82
N GLN A 489 -19.47 -4.98 -2.63
CA GLN A 489 -18.75 -3.85 -2.02
C GLN A 489 -18.13 -3.01 -3.13
N GLU A 490 -18.43 -1.72 -3.12
CA GLU A 490 -17.65 -0.75 -3.90
C GLU A 490 -16.30 -0.57 -3.21
N LEU A 491 -15.22 -0.71 -3.99
CA LEU A 491 -13.87 -0.35 -3.56
C LEU A 491 -13.72 1.17 -3.48
N PRO A 492 -12.86 1.68 -2.61
CA PRO A 492 -12.51 3.10 -2.59
C PRO A 492 -11.91 3.59 -3.89
#